data_11faa7778e95b0eaec8a16eac5142b48
#
_entry.id   11faa7778e95b0eaec8a16eac5142b48
#
_cell.length_a   1.000
_cell.length_b   1.000
_cell.length_c   1.000
_cell.angle_alpha   90.00
_cell.angle_beta   90.00
_cell.angle_gamma   90.00
#
_symmetry.space_group_name_H-M   'P 1'
#
loop_
_entity.id
_entity.type
_entity.pdbx_description
1 polymer ?
#
loop_
_entity_poly.entity_id
_entity_poly.type
_entity_poly.pdbx_seq_one_letter_code
_entity_poly.pdbx_strand_id
1 'polypeptide(L)'
;MKAIWKGSINFALVSIRVKLYAATQRKELSFKLLHKADNAPIEYRRHCPQDNKDLSWDEIVRGYEYRKRKFVVITGDEFRALPQFASKSINIEGFVGAGEIPSIYFDKVYYMEPDEGSERPYGLLREAIRETGKTAMARVALKEKEHLAALGVHGDVLLLQTLLYQEEVADPKELSIPEVKPNKDELSLAKELINRFAVKFDPSRYKDTYREALMNVINAKIEGREIKLAPAAPPGPKVVSLMEALRKSLEKPPRGEAGLKAKEQKGEKHEKNEKNGLRRGGRKTHGNGRALAHSKGGA
;
A
#
# COMPACT_ATOMS: atom_id res chain seq x y z
N MET A 1 16.37 2.56 -4.43
CA MET A 1 15.60 3.08 -3.25
C MET A 1 16.47 4.07 -2.49
N LYS A 2 15.87 5.04 -1.74
CA LYS A 2 16.64 5.95 -0.87
C LYS A 2 16.63 5.39 0.55
N ALA A 3 17.82 5.23 1.16
CA ALA A 3 17.91 4.82 2.56
C ALA A 3 17.29 5.90 3.45
N ILE A 4 16.41 5.48 4.36
CA ILE A 4 15.74 6.38 5.31
C ILE A 4 16.44 6.41 6.67
N TRP A 5 17.25 5.40 6.96
CA TRP A 5 17.97 5.25 8.22
C TRP A 5 19.22 4.39 8.00
N LYS A 6 20.27 4.66 8.76
CA LYS A 6 21.50 3.87 8.82
C LYS A 6 21.88 3.67 10.28
N GLY A 7 22.30 2.45 10.62
CA GLY A 7 22.71 2.08 11.96
C GLY A 7 23.18 0.64 12.05
N SER A 8 23.06 0.02 13.21
CA SER A 8 23.51 -1.36 13.45
C SER A 8 22.44 -2.22 14.11
N ILE A 9 22.40 -3.50 13.75
CA ILE A 9 21.70 -4.54 14.50
C ILE A 9 22.70 -5.03 15.55
N ASN A 10 22.29 -5.01 16.82
CA ASN A 10 23.08 -5.52 17.91
C ASN A 10 22.41 -6.77 18.49
N PHE A 11 23.16 -7.85 18.53
CA PHE A 11 22.75 -9.11 19.10
C PHE A 11 23.92 -9.74 19.86
N ALA A 12 23.80 -9.85 21.17
CA ALA A 12 24.89 -10.25 22.06
C ALA A 12 26.16 -9.42 21.81
N LEU A 13 27.24 -10.04 21.38
CA LEU A 13 28.51 -9.37 21.06
C LEU A 13 28.68 -9.01 19.57
N VAL A 14 27.65 -9.28 18.76
CA VAL A 14 27.69 -9.04 17.31
C VAL A 14 27.00 -7.72 16.99
N SER A 15 27.66 -6.88 16.18
CA SER A 15 27.11 -5.65 15.63
C SER A 15 27.18 -5.70 14.10
N ILE A 16 26.05 -5.53 13.44
CA ILE A 16 25.88 -5.65 11.98
C ILE A 16 25.40 -4.31 11.46
N ARG A 17 26.22 -3.60 10.67
CA ARG A 17 25.83 -2.33 10.07
C ARG A 17 24.83 -2.55 8.95
N VAL A 18 23.71 -1.79 8.97
CA VAL A 18 22.60 -1.92 8.03
C VAL A 18 22.02 -0.57 7.64
N LYS A 19 21.37 -0.57 6.49
CA LYS A 19 20.54 0.51 5.97
C LYS A 19 19.09 0.06 5.92
N LEU A 20 18.14 0.93 6.29
CA LEU A 20 16.72 0.68 6.19
C LEU A 20 16.12 1.44 5.00
N TYR A 21 15.22 0.77 4.31
CA TYR A 21 14.44 1.29 3.19
C TYR A 21 12.96 1.03 3.44
N ALA A 22 12.08 1.99 3.14
CA ALA A 22 10.65 1.75 3.20
C ALA A 22 10.27 0.61 2.25
N ALA A 23 9.68 -0.48 2.78
CA ALA A 23 9.26 -1.62 1.97
C ALA A 23 7.95 -1.35 1.23
N THR A 24 7.18 -0.36 1.68
CA THR A 24 5.87 -0.01 1.12
C THR A 24 5.85 1.44 0.67
N GLN A 25 5.18 1.69 -0.45
CA GLN A 25 4.89 3.03 -0.96
C GLN A 25 3.40 3.15 -1.23
N ARG A 26 2.77 4.13 -0.60
CA ARG A 26 1.40 4.50 -0.98
C ARG A 26 1.44 5.19 -2.34
N LYS A 27 0.77 4.61 -3.32
CA LYS A 27 0.63 5.19 -4.66
C LYS A 27 -0.69 5.98 -4.80
N GLU A 28 -1.02 6.76 -3.77
CA GLU A 28 -2.21 7.61 -3.79
C GLU A 28 -2.01 8.78 -4.76
N LEU A 29 -3.07 9.15 -5.47
CA LEU A 29 -3.06 10.35 -6.30
C LEU A 29 -3.20 11.57 -5.37
N SER A 30 -2.20 12.44 -5.37
CA SER A 30 -2.25 13.67 -4.59
C SER A 30 -2.90 14.79 -5.40
N PHE A 31 -3.86 15.49 -4.79
CA PHE A 31 -4.51 16.64 -5.37
C PHE A 31 -4.09 17.90 -4.62
N LYS A 32 -3.78 18.95 -5.37
CA LYS A 32 -3.62 20.28 -4.78
C LYS A 32 -4.99 20.94 -4.68
N LEU A 33 -5.22 21.67 -3.59
CA LEU A 33 -6.40 22.50 -3.46
C LEU A 33 -6.22 23.78 -4.29
N LEU A 34 -7.24 24.10 -5.05
CA LEU A 34 -7.23 25.26 -5.96
C LEU A 34 -8.38 26.19 -5.61
N HIS A 35 -8.18 27.49 -5.83
CA HIS A 35 -9.23 28.48 -5.76
C HIS A 35 -10.24 28.24 -6.90
N LYS A 36 -11.54 28.22 -6.56
CA LYS A 36 -12.59 27.82 -7.51
C LYS A 36 -12.74 28.79 -8.69
N ALA A 37 -12.42 30.07 -8.50
CA ALA A 37 -12.66 31.10 -9.49
C ALA A 37 -11.62 31.11 -10.62
N ASP A 38 -10.35 30.84 -10.29
CA ASP A 38 -9.21 31.02 -11.17
C ASP A 38 -8.28 29.80 -11.27
N ASN A 39 -8.57 28.73 -10.50
CA ASN A 39 -7.76 27.52 -10.38
C ASN A 39 -6.34 27.78 -9.85
N ALA A 40 -6.08 28.92 -9.18
CA ALA A 40 -4.80 29.20 -8.55
C ALA A 40 -4.59 28.26 -7.35
N PRO A 41 -3.36 27.73 -7.12
CA PRO A 41 -3.04 26.97 -5.91
C PRO A 41 -3.21 27.82 -4.67
N ILE A 42 -3.85 27.25 -3.63
CA ILE A 42 -3.96 27.94 -2.33
C ILE A 42 -2.72 27.67 -1.48
N GLU A 43 -2.35 28.64 -0.64
CA GLU A 43 -1.29 28.55 0.34
C GLU A 43 -1.87 28.49 1.75
N TYR A 44 -1.17 27.76 2.64
CA TYR A 44 -1.51 27.68 4.05
C TYR A 44 -0.60 28.61 4.84
N ARG A 45 -1.19 29.55 5.60
CA ARG A 45 -0.46 30.42 6.52
C ARG A 45 -0.74 30.02 7.95
N ARG A 46 0.27 30.13 8.82
CA ARG A 46 0.11 29.90 10.25
C ARG A 46 -0.37 31.21 10.86
N HIS A 47 -1.62 31.24 11.21
CA HIS A 47 -2.27 32.43 11.71
C HIS A 47 -2.65 32.27 13.18
N CYS A 48 -2.25 33.22 14.03
CA CYS A 48 -2.71 33.35 15.42
C CYS A 48 -4.03 34.12 15.44
N PRO A 49 -5.16 33.47 15.77
CA PRO A 49 -6.46 34.15 15.78
C PRO A 49 -6.59 35.17 16.92
N GLN A 50 -5.75 35.09 17.96
CA GLN A 50 -5.79 35.99 19.10
C GLN A 50 -5.12 37.33 18.79
N ASP A 51 -3.97 37.27 18.10
CA ASP A 51 -3.18 38.44 17.74
C ASP A 51 -3.47 38.95 16.32
N ASN A 52 -4.25 38.17 15.55
CA ASN A 52 -4.56 38.41 14.14
C ASN A 52 -3.29 38.59 13.29
N LYS A 53 -2.26 37.74 13.53
CA LYS A 53 -0.95 37.79 12.85
C LYS A 53 -0.57 36.46 12.26
N ASP A 54 0.13 36.49 11.12
CA ASP A 54 0.80 35.34 10.57
C ASP A 54 2.11 35.12 11.34
N LEU A 55 2.37 33.83 11.73
CA LEU A 55 3.50 33.45 12.57
C LEU A 55 4.57 32.74 11.75
N SER A 56 5.82 33.04 12.05
CA SER A 56 6.99 32.30 11.63
C SER A 56 7.20 31.02 12.49
N TRP A 57 8.07 30.10 12.06
CA TRP A 57 8.29 28.84 12.79
C TRP A 57 8.95 29.04 14.17
N ASP A 58 9.76 30.05 14.33
CA ASP A 58 10.47 30.43 15.56
C ASP A 58 9.55 31.06 16.62
N GLU A 59 8.39 31.55 16.21
CA GLU A 59 7.35 32.08 17.12
C GLU A 59 6.40 30.95 17.62
N ILE A 60 6.58 29.72 17.15
CA ILE A 60 5.69 28.59 17.46
C ILE A 60 6.37 27.63 18.43
N VAL A 61 5.72 27.35 19.54
CA VAL A 61 6.16 26.38 20.54
C VAL A 61 5.24 25.16 20.59
N ARG A 62 5.73 24.04 21.14
CA ARG A 62 4.93 22.82 21.34
C ARG A 62 4.29 22.87 22.73
N GLY A 63 2.95 22.79 22.77
CA GLY A 63 2.19 22.71 24.02
C GLY A 63 1.45 21.38 24.12
N TYR A 64 1.51 20.75 25.31
CA TYR A 64 0.70 19.57 25.63
C TYR A 64 -0.55 20.03 26.40
N GLU A 65 -1.74 19.72 25.89
CA GLU A 65 -3.01 20.05 26.55
C GLU A 65 -3.29 19.01 27.65
N TYR A 66 -3.08 19.39 28.91
CA TYR A 66 -3.32 18.51 30.06
C TYR A 66 -4.72 18.67 30.64
N ARG A 67 -5.39 19.76 30.35
CA ARG A 67 -6.83 20.01 30.62
C ARG A 67 -7.37 20.91 29.54
N LYS A 68 -8.67 20.91 29.30
CA LYS A 68 -9.35 21.74 28.31
C LYS A 68 -8.84 23.20 28.33
N ARG A 69 -8.18 23.63 27.25
CA ARG A 69 -7.57 24.96 27.08
C ARG A 69 -6.43 25.30 28.06
N LYS A 70 -5.83 24.31 28.72
CA LYS A 70 -4.64 24.50 29.56
C LYS A 70 -3.47 23.72 28.99
N PHE A 71 -2.43 24.44 28.63
CA PHE A 71 -1.26 23.89 27.95
C PHE A 71 -0.04 24.02 28.83
N VAL A 72 0.82 23.01 28.81
CA VAL A 72 2.19 23.08 29.29
C VAL A 72 3.10 23.12 28.06
N VAL A 73 3.95 24.13 28.00
CA VAL A 73 4.92 24.28 26.90
C VAL A 73 6.10 23.39 27.19
N ILE A 74 6.51 22.61 26.22
CA ILE A 74 7.72 21.78 26.27
C ILE A 74 8.73 22.38 25.29
N THR A 75 9.88 22.75 25.81
CA THR A 75 10.97 23.38 25.05
C THR A 75 11.78 22.34 24.27
N GLY A 76 12.50 22.79 23.25
CA GLY A 76 13.41 21.92 22.50
C GLY A 76 14.52 21.31 23.35
N ASP A 77 14.94 22.01 24.42
CA ASP A 77 15.98 21.52 25.34
C ASP A 77 15.44 20.43 26.26
N GLU A 78 14.19 20.57 26.73
CA GLU A 78 13.51 19.51 27.49
C GLU A 78 13.30 18.26 26.67
N PHE A 79 12.94 18.39 25.40
CA PHE A 79 12.90 17.23 24.48
C PHE A 79 14.26 16.56 24.30
N ARG A 80 15.36 17.33 24.27
CA ARG A 80 16.72 16.78 24.18
C ARG A 80 17.21 16.15 25.49
N ALA A 81 16.68 16.60 26.62
CA ALA A 81 17.00 16.03 27.93
C ALA A 81 16.28 14.70 28.22
N LEU A 82 15.24 14.35 27.44
CA LEU A 82 14.65 13.01 27.52
C LEU A 82 15.72 11.95 27.24
N PRO A 83 15.63 10.74 27.84
CA PRO A 83 16.52 9.65 27.50
C PRO A 83 16.51 9.44 25.99
N GLN A 84 17.49 10.05 25.33
CA GLN A 84 17.64 9.84 23.90
C GLN A 84 18.20 8.43 23.74
N PHE A 85 17.41 7.54 23.18
CA PHE A 85 17.93 6.32 22.59
C PHE A 85 18.79 6.74 21.38
N ALA A 86 19.90 7.44 21.71
CA ALA A 86 20.79 8.14 20.77
C ALA A 86 21.59 7.17 19.91
N SER A 87 21.54 5.87 20.19
CA SER A 87 22.19 4.87 19.38
C SER A 87 21.31 4.57 18.16
N LYS A 88 21.82 4.86 16.98
CA LYS A 88 21.26 4.35 15.71
C LYS A 88 21.43 2.83 15.68
N SER A 89 20.75 2.14 16.60
CA SER A 89 20.85 0.70 16.79
C SER A 89 19.48 0.04 16.83
N ILE A 90 19.46 -1.19 16.38
CA ILE A 90 18.37 -2.15 16.52
C ILE A 90 18.87 -3.19 17.50
N ASN A 91 18.38 -3.16 18.72
CA ASN A 91 18.83 -4.05 19.79
C ASN A 91 17.88 -5.26 19.88
N ILE A 92 18.37 -6.44 19.54
CA ILE A 92 17.61 -7.70 19.65
C ILE A 92 17.56 -8.09 21.14
N GLU A 93 16.34 -8.25 21.68
CA GLU A 93 16.08 -8.62 23.07
C GLU A 93 15.71 -10.10 23.22
N GLY A 94 15.19 -10.74 22.17
CA GLY A 94 14.77 -12.14 22.21
C GLY A 94 14.22 -12.64 20.89
N PHE A 95 13.70 -13.86 20.90
CA PHE A 95 13.10 -14.50 19.72
C PHE A 95 11.79 -15.18 20.12
N VAL A 96 10.79 -15.04 19.25
CA VAL A 96 9.47 -15.66 19.36
C VAL A 96 9.21 -16.57 18.16
N GLY A 97 8.22 -17.45 18.20
CA GLY A 97 7.82 -18.26 17.07
C GLY A 97 7.24 -17.40 15.94
N ALA A 98 7.51 -17.77 14.69
CA ALA A 98 6.88 -17.11 13.57
C ALA A 98 5.36 -17.30 13.65
N GLY A 99 4.59 -16.20 13.72
CA GLY A 99 3.13 -16.23 13.87
C GLY A 99 2.63 -16.06 15.32
N GLU A 100 3.49 -16.03 16.35
CA GLU A 100 3.06 -15.69 17.70
C GLU A 100 2.66 -14.23 17.85
N ILE A 101 3.19 -13.34 17.01
CA ILE A 101 2.82 -11.92 17.01
C ILE A 101 1.52 -11.75 16.22
N PRO A 102 0.39 -11.38 16.86
CA PRO A 102 -0.85 -11.13 16.15
C PRO A 102 -0.70 -10.01 15.12
N SER A 103 -1.32 -10.15 13.96
CA SER A 103 -1.20 -9.20 12.84
C SER A 103 -1.58 -7.76 13.20
N ILE A 104 -2.44 -7.58 14.21
CA ILE A 104 -2.89 -6.27 14.68
C ILE A 104 -1.76 -5.40 15.25
N TYR A 105 -0.65 -6.01 15.69
CA TYR A 105 0.49 -5.28 16.26
C TYR A 105 1.43 -4.70 15.19
N PHE A 106 1.38 -5.17 13.94
CA PHE A 106 2.30 -4.68 12.90
C PHE A 106 1.87 -3.31 12.37
N ASP A 107 2.82 -2.33 12.36
CA ASP A 107 2.59 -0.96 11.84
C ASP A 107 3.31 -0.77 10.48
N LYS A 108 4.63 -0.57 10.48
CA LYS A 108 5.41 -0.24 9.27
C LYS A 108 6.45 -1.29 8.97
N VAL A 109 6.72 -1.47 7.67
CA VAL A 109 7.65 -2.49 7.18
C VAL A 109 8.82 -1.83 6.45
N TYR A 110 10.03 -2.30 6.76
CA TYR A 110 11.28 -1.83 6.17
C TYR A 110 12.12 -3.00 5.67
N TYR A 111 12.72 -2.85 4.50
CA TYR A 111 13.79 -3.73 4.03
C TYR A 111 15.11 -3.33 4.66
N MET A 112 15.92 -4.33 4.95
CA MET A 112 17.26 -4.13 5.51
C MET A 112 18.31 -4.57 4.49
N GLU A 113 19.29 -3.72 4.25
CA GLU A 113 20.45 -4.00 3.41
C GLU A 113 21.71 -3.93 4.29
N PRO A 114 22.67 -4.87 4.17
CA PRO A 114 23.94 -4.76 4.88
C PRO A 114 24.69 -3.51 4.38
N ASP A 115 25.39 -2.82 5.29
CA ASP A 115 26.38 -1.82 4.90
C ASP A 115 27.72 -2.51 4.59
N GLU A 116 28.60 -1.84 3.91
CA GLU A 116 29.90 -2.35 3.47
C GLU A 116 30.69 -3.02 4.60
N GLY A 117 31.16 -4.25 4.37
CA GLY A 117 31.87 -5.08 5.33
C GLY A 117 30.98 -5.79 6.37
N SER A 118 29.66 -5.72 6.22
CA SER A 118 28.72 -6.41 7.11
C SER A 118 27.92 -7.53 6.43
N GLU A 119 28.27 -7.89 5.20
CA GLU A 119 27.56 -8.86 4.36
C GLU A 119 27.53 -10.27 5.01
N ARG A 120 28.70 -10.71 5.52
CA ARG A 120 28.84 -12.03 6.13
C ARG A 120 28.02 -12.19 7.41
N PRO A 121 28.13 -11.32 8.43
CA PRO A 121 27.29 -11.44 9.63
C PRO A 121 25.82 -11.18 9.36
N TYR A 122 25.46 -10.34 8.39
CA TYR A 122 24.08 -10.15 7.94
C TYR A 122 23.51 -11.44 7.35
N GLY A 123 24.26 -12.09 6.43
CA GLY A 123 23.86 -13.35 5.82
C GLY A 123 23.68 -14.45 6.87
N LEU A 124 24.57 -14.55 7.84
CA LEU A 124 24.48 -15.52 8.93
C LEU A 124 23.21 -15.32 9.78
N LEU A 125 22.92 -14.07 10.18
CA LEU A 125 21.72 -13.76 10.96
C LEU A 125 20.45 -14.07 10.17
N ARG A 126 20.41 -13.74 8.86
CA ARG A 126 19.30 -14.02 7.98
C ARG A 126 19.00 -15.52 7.87
N GLU A 127 20.05 -16.32 7.63
CA GLU A 127 19.89 -17.80 7.52
C GLU A 127 19.48 -18.41 8.87
N ALA A 128 20.07 -17.96 9.97
CA ALA A 128 19.69 -18.45 11.29
C ALA A 128 18.21 -18.18 11.62
N ILE A 129 17.70 -16.99 11.30
CA ILE A 129 16.27 -16.65 11.46
C ILE A 129 15.40 -17.51 10.54
N ARG A 130 15.84 -17.73 9.29
CA ARG A 130 15.12 -18.54 8.29
C ARG A 130 15.02 -20.01 8.73
N GLU A 131 16.12 -20.62 9.11
CA GLU A 131 16.18 -22.04 9.47
C GLU A 131 15.46 -22.33 10.79
N THR A 132 15.55 -21.41 11.77
CA THR A 132 14.86 -21.59 13.04
C THR A 132 13.36 -21.30 12.98
N GLY A 133 12.88 -20.64 11.91
CA GLY A 133 11.48 -20.24 11.78
C GLY A 133 11.05 -19.25 12.88
N LYS A 134 11.99 -18.51 13.46
CA LYS A 134 11.74 -17.56 14.53
C LYS A 134 11.73 -16.12 14.03
N THR A 135 11.15 -15.23 14.84
CA THR A 135 11.15 -13.78 14.62
C THR A 135 11.89 -13.14 15.79
N ALA A 136 12.86 -12.28 15.52
CA ALA A 136 13.57 -11.57 16.56
C ALA A 136 12.74 -10.37 17.04
N MET A 137 12.62 -10.22 18.36
CA MET A 137 12.05 -9.04 19.01
C MET A 137 13.16 -8.06 19.31
N ALA A 138 12.96 -6.81 18.93
CA ALA A 138 13.97 -5.77 19.05
C ALA A 138 13.37 -4.41 19.39
N ARG A 139 14.23 -3.49 19.84
CA ARG A 139 13.92 -2.06 19.94
C ARG A 139 14.74 -1.28 18.93
N VAL A 140 14.13 -0.30 18.30
CA VAL A 140 14.77 0.56 17.31
C VAL A 140 14.39 2.01 17.52
N ALA A 141 15.37 2.91 17.48
CA ALA A 141 15.13 4.35 17.48
C ALA A 141 14.96 4.85 16.05
N LEU A 142 13.75 5.28 15.70
CA LEU A 142 13.41 5.90 14.41
C LEU A 142 12.80 7.27 14.65
N LYS A 143 13.34 8.31 14.02
CA LYS A 143 12.82 9.69 14.14
C LYS A 143 12.64 10.15 15.59
N GLU A 144 13.65 10.00 16.42
CA GLU A 144 13.65 10.45 17.82
C GLU A 144 12.69 9.70 18.77
N LYS A 145 12.02 8.65 18.31
CA LYS A 145 11.16 7.78 19.13
C LYS A 145 11.67 6.35 19.08
N GLU A 146 11.66 5.67 20.23
CA GLU A 146 11.86 4.23 20.30
C GLU A 146 10.58 3.51 19.84
N HIS A 147 10.78 2.43 19.09
CA HIS A 147 9.74 1.54 18.63
C HIS A 147 10.09 0.10 18.98
N LEU A 148 9.10 -0.64 19.43
CA LEU A 148 9.18 -2.09 19.44
C LEU A 148 9.19 -2.56 17.98
N ALA A 149 10.00 -3.57 17.67
CA ALA A 149 10.14 -4.07 16.32
C ALA A 149 10.32 -5.59 16.29
N ALA A 150 9.90 -6.18 15.17
CA ALA A 150 10.11 -7.58 14.84
C ALA A 150 11.05 -7.67 13.63
N LEU A 151 12.08 -8.53 13.71
CA LEU A 151 12.95 -8.85 12.57
C LEU A 151 12.59 -10.24 12.07
N GLY A 152 12.26 -10.31 10.79
CA GLY A 152 11.99 -11.57 10.08
C GLY A 152 12.75 -11.62 8.75
N VAL A 153 12.44 -12.63 7.95
CA VAL A 153 13.01 -12.82 6.61
C VAL A 153 11.90 -12.80 5.56
N HIS A 154 12.15 -12.08 4.46
CA HIS A 154 11.28 -12.12 3.27
C HIS A 154 12.12 -12.30 2.03
N GLY A 155 11.97 -13.45 1.34
CA GLY A 155 12.87 -13.81 0.26
C GLY A 155 14.32 -13.79 0.73
N ASP A 156 15.16 -12.97 0.12
CA ASP A 156 16.61 -12.87 0.42
C ASP A 156 16.99 -11.68 1.29
N VAL A 157 16.01 -10.99 1.90
CA VAL A 157 16.27 -9.82 2.73
C VAL A 157 15.72 -9.97 4.13
N LEU A 158 16.38 -9.32 5.11
CA LEU A 158 15.82 -9.13 6.43
C LEU A 158 14.73 -8.04 6.37
N LEU A 159 13.63 -8.27 7.07
CA LEU A 159 12.58 -7.30 7.32
C LEU A 159 12.68 -6.76 8.73
N LEU A 160 12.50 -5.46 8.88
CA LEU A 160 12.17 -4.83 10.14
C LEU A 160 10.71 -4.38 10.07
N GLN A 161 9.90 -4.81 11.02
CA GLN A 161 8.51 -4.41 11.16
C GLN A 161 8.34 -3.70 12.50
N THR A 162 7.94 -2.43 12.51
CA THR A 162 7.59 -1.76 13.78
C THR A 162 6.30 -2.34 14.32
N LEU A 163 6.24 -2.43 15.66
CA LEU A 163 5.09 -2.95 16.36
C LEU A 163 4.45 -1.84 17.22
N LEU A 164 3.15 -1.93 17.36
CA LEU A 164 2.38 -1.14 18.30
C LEU A 164 2.62 -1.67 19.72
N TYR A 165 2.61 -0.78 20.71
CA TYR A 165 2.54 -1.17 22.11
C TYR A 165 1.12 -1.64 22.46
N GLN A 166 0.99 -2.42 23.53
CA GLN A 166 -0.30 -2.94 23.99
C GLN A 166 -1.33 -1.82 24.21
N GLU A 167 -0.89 -0.67 24.69
CA GLU A 167 -1.72 0.50 24.96
C GLU A 167 -2.26 1.17 23.67
N GLU A 168 -1.61 0.91 22.51
CA GLU A 168 -2.01 1.46 21.21
C GLU A 168 -3.04 0.56 20.50
N VAL A 169 -3.30 -0.64 21.04
CA VAL A 169 -4.25 -1.60 20.47
C VAL A 169 -5.54 -1.57 21.29
N ALA A 170 -6.65 -1.24 20.62
CA ALA A 170 -7.97 -1.21 21.24
C ALA A 170 -8.40 -2.62 21.73
N ASP A 171 -9.01 -2.70 22.91
CA ASP A 171 -9.52 -3.96 23.44
C ASP A 171 -10.81 -4.35 22.70
N PRO A 172 -10.86 -5.52 22.02
CA PRO A 172 -12.08 -5.99 21.35
C PRO A 172 -13.25 -6.27 22.31
N LYS A 173 -13.00 -6.36 23.63
CA LYS A 173 -14.05 -6.49 24.65
C LYS A 173 -14.94 -5.24 24.78
N GLU A 174 -14.47 -4.09 24.27
CA GLU A 174 -15.31 -2.88 24.18
C GLU A 174 -16.44 -3.03 23.15
N LEU A 175 -16.37 -4.04 22.27
CA LEU A 175 -17.39 -4.31 21.26
C LEU A 175 -18.49 -5.20 21.83
N SER A 176 -19.74 -4.81 21.62
CA SER A 176 -20.92 -5.61 21.98
C SER A 176 -21.20 -6.65 20.88
N ILE A 177 -20.49 -7.77 20.91
CA ILE A 177 -20.70 -8.86 19.96
C ILE A 177 -21.63 -9.90 20.60
N PRO A 178 -22.85 -10.12 20.05
CA PRO A 178 -23.75 -11.13 20.58
C PRO A 178 -23.20 -12.54 20.35
N GLU A 179 -23.24 -13.38 21.38
CA GLU A 179 -22.87 -14.78 21.26
C GLU A 179 -23.98 -15.56 20.54
N VAL A 180 -23.72 -15.95 19.29
CA VAL A 180 -24.62 -16.73 18.46
C VAL A 180 -24.00 -18.10 18.20
N LYS A 181 -24.73 -19.17 18.56
CA LYS A 181 -24.34 -20.55 18.24
C LYS A 181 -24.94 -20.92 16.87
N PRO A 182 -24.11 -21.09 15.83
CA PRO A 182 -24.62 -21.47 14.51
C PRO A 182 -25.18 -22.91 14.53
N ASN A 183 -26.18 -23.18 13.69
CA ASN A 183 -26.68 -24.52 13.44
C ASN A 183 -25.57 -25.36 12.75
N LYS A 184 -25.52 -26.66 13.07
CA LYS A 184 -24.52 -27.58 12.50
C LYS A 184 -24.56 -27.65 10.97
N ASP A 185 -25.77 -27.67 10.40
CA ASP A 185 -25.97 -27.74 8.94
C ASP A 185 -25.54 -26.45 8.25
N GLU A 186 -25.86 -25.29 8.83
CA GLU A 186 -25.42 -23.97 8.35
C GLU A 186 -23.89 -23.86 8.39
N LEU A 187 -23.30 -24.29 9.49
CA LEU A 187 -21.83 -24.31 9.63
C LEU A 187 -21.16 -25.22 8.61
N SER A 188 -21.75 -26.39 8.32
CA SER A 188 -21.24 -27.33 7.33
C SER A 188 -21.25 -26.73 5.92
N LEU A 189 -22.39 -26.14 5.52
CA LEU A 189 -22.54 -25.46 4.23
C LEU A 189 -21.58 -24.26 4.09
N ALA A 190 -21.42 -23.49 5.17
CA ALA A 190 -20.49 -22.37 5.19
C ALA A 190 -19.03 -22.81 5.01
N LYS A 191 -18.62 -23.90 5.67
CA LYS A 191 -17.28 -24.49 5.50
C LYS A 191 -17.07 -25.00 4.07
N GLU A 192 -18.05 -25.68 3.48
CA GLU A 192 -17.97 -26.14 2.09
C GLU A 192 -17.81 -24.97 1.12
N LEU A 193 -18.59 -23.89 1.33
CA LEU A 193 -18.49 -22.69 0.53
C LEU A 193 -17.10 -22.04 0.65
N ILE A 194 -16.56 -21.90 1.87
CA ILE A 194 -15.23 -21.34 2.12
C ILE A 194 -14.16 -22.19 1.39
N ASN A 195 -14.21 -23.51 1.52
CA ASN A 195 -13.26 -24.41 0.86
C ASN A 195 -13.34 -24.31 -0.67
N ARG A 196 -14.53 -24.14 -1.24
CA ARG A 196 -14.72 -23.95 -2.68
C ARG A 196 -14.15 -22.62 -3.19
N PHE A 197 -14.15 -21.58 -2.34
CA PHE A 197 -13.58 -20.26 -2.67
C PHE A 197 -12.11 -20.12 -2.22
N ALA A 198 -11.53 -21.15 -1.61
CA ALA A 198 -10.12 -21.12 -1.21
C ALA A 198 -9.22 -21.01 -2.44
N VAL A 199 -8.38 -19.98 -2.45
CA VAL A 199 -7.42 -19.70 -3.52
C VAL A 199 -6.05 -19.39 -2.92
N LYS A 200 -5.00 -19.68 -3.66
CA LYS A 200 -3.66 -19.25 -3.28
C LYS A 200 -3.58 -17.72 -3.42
N PHE A 201 -3.03 -17.06 -2.40
CA PHE A 201 -2.84 -15.61 -2.46
C PHE A 201 -1.84 -15.24 -3.54
N ASP A 202 -2.29 -14.44 -4.49
CA ASP A 202 -1.48 -13.87 -5.56
C ASP A 202 -1.81 -12.37 -5.64
N PRO A 203 -0.92 -11.49 -5.17
CA PRO A 203 -1.17 -10.05 -5.14
C PRO A 203 -1.37 -9.43 -6.53
N SER A 204 -0.84 -10.06 -7.59
CA SER A 204 -0.98 -9.57 -8.97
C SER A 204 -2.43 -9.58 -9.48
N ARG A 205 -3.28 -10.43 -8.89
CA ARG A 205 -4.71 -10.55 -9.23
C ARG A 205 -5.57 -9.40 -8.70
N TYR A 206 -5.06 -8.64 -7.71
CA TYR A 206 -5.78 -7.54 -7.07
C TYR A 206 -5.25 -6.20 -7.57
N LYS A 207 -6.04 -5.51 -8.39
CA LYS A 207 -5.70 -4.20 -8.94
C LYS A 207 -6.52 -3.11 -8.27
N ASP A 208 -5.91 -1.96 -8.08
CA ASP A 208 -6.61 -0.75 -7.62
C ASP A 208 -7.45 -0.18 -8.77
N THR A 209 -8.67 -0.71 -8.91
CA THR A 209 -9.62 -0.30 -9.95
C THR A 209 -10.11 1.13 -9.76
N TYR A 210 -10.14 1.63 -8.52
CA TYR A 210 -10.49 3.03 -8.24
C TYR A 210 -9.43 3.97 -8.83
N ARG A 211 -8.16 3.68 -8.59
CA ARG A 211 -7.07 4.47 -9.15
C ARG A 211 -7.06 4.44 -10.67
N GLU A 212 -7.29 3.26 -11.27
CA GLU A 212 -7.39 3.14 -12.73
C GLU A 212 -8.54 4.00 -13.28
N ALA A 213 -9.72 3.93 -12.67
CA ALA A 213 -10.88 4.74 -13.06
C ALA A 213 -10.62 6.24 -12.89
N LEU A 214 -10.00 6.64 -11.77
CA LEU A 214 -9.67 8.04 -11.51
C LEU A 214 -8.63 8.58 -12.50
N MET A 215 -7.60 7.79 -12.84
CA MET A 215 -6.63 8.16 -13.88
C MET A 215 -7.28 8.32 -15.25
N ASN A 216 -8.24 7.46 -15.60
CA ASN A 216 -9.00 7.60 -16.85
C ASN A 216 -9.80 8.90 -16.91
N VAL A 217 -10.43 9.29 -15.78
CA VAL A 217 -11.14 10.58 -15.66
C VAL A 217 -10.16 11.76 -15.81
N ILE A 218 -9.00 11.71 -15.16
CA ILE A 218 -7.98 12.75 -15.24
C ILE A 218 -7.48 12.88 -16.69
N ASN A 219 -7.12 11.78 -17.32
CA ASN A 219 -6.63 11.78 -18.71
C ASN A 219 -7.69 12.30 -19.69
N ALA A 220 -8.95 11.89 -19.53
CA ALA A 220 -10.06 12.40 -20.35
C ALA A 220 -10.21 13.92 -20.21
N LYS A 221 -10.08 14.46 -18.98
CA LYS A 221 -10.12 15.91 -18.75
C LYS A 221 -8.92 16.65 -19.37
N ILE A 222 -7.72 16.09 -19.29
CA ILE A 222 -6.51 16.66 -19.91
C ILE A 222 -6.68 16.73 -21.43
N GLU A 223 -7.28 15.72 -22.03
CA GLU A 223 -7.52 15.63 -23.47
C GLU A 223 -8.80 16.36 -23.93
N GLY A 224 -9.54 17.01 -23.03
CA GLY A 224 -10.79 17.71 -23.35
C GLY A 224 -11.94 16.80 -23.75
N ARG A 225 -11.87 15.49 -23.47
CA ARG A 225 -12.91 14.51 -23.79
C ARG A 225 -14.04 14.52 -22.74
N GLU A 226 -15.26 14.34 -23.21
CA GLU A 226 -16.43 14.23 -22.34
C GLU A 226 -16.39 12.96 -21.47
N ILE A 227 -16.61 13.09 -20.16
CA ILE A 227 -16.57 11.98 -19.21
C ILE A 227 -17.96 11.38 -19.12
N LYS A 228 -18.13 10.17 -19.61
CA LYS A 228 -19.33 9.36 -19.35
C LYS A 228 -19.16 8.70 -17.98
N LEU A 229 -19.85 9.21 -16.97
CA LEU A 229 -19.91 8.56 -15.66
C LEU A 229 -20.61 7.21 -15.81
N ALA A 230 -19.95 6.16 -15.30
CA ALA A 230 -20.59 4.85 -15.24
C ALA A 230 -21.81 4.93 -14.32
N PRO A 231 -22.96 4.33 -14.70
CA PRO A 231 -24.11 4.27 -13.82
C PRO A 231 -23.76 3.57 -12.51
N ALA A 232 -24.39 4.03 -11.41
CA ALA A 232 -24.22 3.42 -10.11
C ALA A 232 -24.54 1.91 -10.18
N ALA A 233 -23.72 1.11 -9.48
CA ALA A 233 -23.97 -0.33 -9.42
C ALA A 233 -25.37 -0.62 -8.86
N PRO A 234 -26.12 -1.57 -9.45
CA PRO A 234 -27.44 -1.92 -8.94
C PRO A 234 -27.35 -2.42 -7.50
N PRO A 235 -28.39 -2.19 -6.68
CA PRO A 235 -28.42 -2.67 -5.31
C PRO A 235 -28.25 -4.19 -5.29
N GLY A 236 -27.49 -4.70 -4.33
CA GLY A 236 -27.23 -6.12 -4.17
C GLY A 236 -28.51 -6.95 -3.97
N PRO A 237 -28.47 -8.27 -4.22
CA PRO A 237 -29.63 -9.13 -4.10
C PRO A 237 -30.19 -9.11 -2.68
N LYS A 238 -31.53 -9.03 -2.55
CA LYS A 238 -32.22 -9.18 -1.27
C LYS A 238 -32.04 -10.61 -0.76
N VAL A 239 -31.50 -10.75 0.45
CA VAL A 239 -31.38 -12.06 1.11
C VAL A 239 -32.71 -12.45 1.70
N VAL A 240 -33.28 -13.55 1.20
CA VAL A 240 -34.59 -14.06 1.67
C VAL A 240 -34.40 -15.03 2.85
N SER A 241 -33.39 -15.89 2.80
CA SER A 241 -33.00 -16.83 3.85
C SER A 241 -31.53 -17.14 3.77
N LEU A 242 -30.84 -17.26 4.94
CA LEU A 242 -29.39 -17.57 4.99
C LEU A 242 -29.11 -18.94 4.33
N MET A 243 -29.88 -19.97 4.66
CA MET A 243 -29.73 -21.32 4.09
C MET A 243 -29.92 -21.33 2.57
N GLU A 244 -30.94 -20.65 2.07
CA GLU A 244 -31.19 -20.55 0.63
C GLU A 244 -30.10 -19.76 -0.09
N ALA A 245 -29.59 -18.69 0.53
CA ALA A 245 -28.46 -17.93 0.00
C ALA A 245 -27.17 -18.75 -0.07
N LEU A 246 -26.87 -19.55 0.97
CA LEU A 246 -25.71 -20.44 0.99
C LEU A 246 -25.82 -21.51 -0.11
N ARG A 247 -26.98 -22.21 -0.24
CA ARG A 247 -27.20 -23.21 -1.30
C ARG A 247 -27.07 -22.60 -2.70
N LYS A 248 -27.72 -21.46 -2.97
CA LYS A 248 -27.62 -20.77 -4.26
C LYS A 248 -26.18 -20.30 -4.57
N SER A 249 -25.39 -20.02 -3.56
CA SER A 249 -23.97 -19.64 -3.73
C SER A 249 -23.11 -20.85 -4.06
N LEU A 250 -23.47 -22.05 -3.57
CA LEU A 250 -22.80 -23.30 -3.94
C LEU A 250 -23.14 -23.73 -5.39
N GLU A 251 -24.32 -23.41 -5.90
CA GLU A 251 -24.71 -23.72 -7.30
C GLU A 251 -23.98 -22.83 -8.33
N LYS A 252 -23.54 -21.61 -7.93
CA LYS A 252 -22.86 -20.68 -8.84
C LYS A 252 -21.35 -20.87 -8.82
N PRO A 253 -20.69 -20.84 -9.99
CA PRO A 253 -19.23 -20.89 -10.04
C PRO A 253 -18.62 -19.66 -9.34
N PRO A 254 -17.43 -19.76 -8.72
CA PRO A 254 -16.74 -18.64 -8.11
C PRO A 254 -16.59 -17.48 -9.09
N ARG A 255 -16.96 -16.28 -8.69
CA ARG A 255 -16.93 -15.07 -9.55
C ARG A 255 -15.55 -14.79 -10.20
N GLY A 256 -14.47 -15.35 -9.66
CA GLY A 256 -13.11 -15.22 -10.21
C GLY A 256 -12.90 -15.92 -11.56
N GLU A 257 -13.55 -17.06 -11.81
CA GLU A 257 -13.39 -17.80 -13.09
C GLU A 257 -14.28 -17.24 -14.21
N ALA A 258 -15.47 -16.72 -13.88
CA ALA A 258 -16.34 -16.11 -14.87
C ALA A 258 -15.78 -14.77 -15.42
N GLY A 259 -15.07 -14.01 -14.58
CA GLY A 259 -14.41 -12.77 -14.99
C GLY A 259 -13.17 -12.97 -15.88
N LEU A 260 -12.46 -14.08 -15.73
CA LEU A 260 -11.30 -14.44 -16.56
C LEU A 260 -11.73 -14.93 -17.94
N LYS A 261 -12.72 -15.82 -18.02
CA LYS A 261 -13.24 -16.32 -19.31
C LYS A 261 -13.90 -15.24 -20.17
N ALA A 262 -14.54 -14.23 -19.54
CA ALA A 262 -15.13 -13.09 -20.25
C ALA A 262 -14.07 -12.10 -20.78
N LYS A 263 -12.90 -11.98 -20.13
CA LYS A 263 -11.80 -11.13 -20.62
C LYS A 263 -10.96 -11.82 -21.71
N GLU A 264 -10.74 -13.13 -21.62
CA GLU A 264 -10.06 -13.91 -22.69
C GLU A 264 -10.87 -13.89 -23.99
N GLN A 265 -12.20 -14.07 -23.93
CA GLN A 265 -13.06 -14.00 -25.12
C GLN A 265 -13.16 -12.59 -25.71
N LYS A 266 -13.01 -11.51 -24.92
CA LYS A 266 -12.94 -10.14 -25.45
C LYS A 266 -11.57 -9.81 -26.03
N GLY A 267 -10.49 -10.34 -25.47
CA GLY A 267 -9.13 -10.18 -26.02
C GLY A 267 -8.97 -10.86 -27.37
N GLU A 268 -9.45 -12.10 -27.50
CA GLU A 268 -9.40 -12.84 -28.78
C GLU A 268 -10.27 -12.22 -29.89
N LYS A 269 -11.40 -11.60 -29.56
CA LYS A 269 -12.21 -10.87 -30.54
C LYS A 269 -11.57 -9.57 -31.03
N HIS A 270 -10.81 -8.87 -30.18
CA HIS A 270 -10.06 -7.68 -30.58
C HIS A 270 -8.88 -8.01 -31.49
N GLU A 271 -8.15 -9.07 -31.17
CA GLU A 271 -6.99 -9.52 -31.97
C GLU A 271 -7.38 -10.08 -33.34
N LYS A 272 -8.54 -10.76 -33.42
CA LYS A 272 -9.09 -11.23 -34.70
C LYS A 272 -9.62 -10.11 -35.59
N ASN A 273 -10.13 -9.01 -35.02
CA ASN A 273 -10.60 -7.86 -35.81
C ASN A 273 -9.43 -7.01 -36.34
N GLU A 274 -8.31 -6.87 -35.60
CA GLU A 274 -7.13 -6.18 -36.13
C GLU A 274 -6.45 -6.98 -37.24
N LYS A 275 -6.34 -8.29 -37.13
CA LYS A 275 -5.76 -9.14 -38.21
C LYS A 275 -6.62 -9.19 -39.49
N ASN A 276 -7.95 -9.02 -39.39
CA ASN A 276 -8.84 -8.92 -40.55
C ASN A 276 -8.89 -7.53 -41.20
N GLY A 277 -8.60 -6.46 -40.42
CA GLY A 277 -8.49 -5.10 -40.94
C GLY A 277 -7.27 -4.90 -41.84
N LEU A 278 -6.15 -5.54 -41.53
CA LEU A 278 -4.89 -5.47 -42.28
C LEU A 278 -4.89 -6.27 -43.60
N ARG A 279 -5.79 -7.25 -43.75
CA ARG A 279 -5.90 -8.04 -45.00
C ARG A 279 -6.80 -7.42 -46.09
N ARG A 280 -7.56 -6.38 -45.81
CA ARG A 280 -8.46 -5.72 -46.79
C ARG A 280 -7.91 -4.46 -47.43
N GLY A 281 -6.70 -3.99 -47.04
CA GLY A 281 -6.08 -2.77 -47.58
C GLY A 281 -5.13 -2.96 -48.78
N GLY A 282 -4.94 -4.19 -49.28
CA GLY A 282 -3.94 -4.48 -50.31
C GLY A 282 -4.50 -5.02 -51.60
N ARG A 283 -5.32 -4.24 -52.34
CA ARG A 283 -5.57 -4.50 -53.79
C ARG A 283 -6.38 -3.36 -54.39
N LYS A 284 -5.71 -2.44 -55.07
CA LYS A 284 -6.12 -1.75 -56.30
C LYS A 284 -5.27 -0.50 -56.48
N THR A 285 -4.31 -0.56 -57.39
CA THR A 285 -4.26 0.38 -58.53
C THR A 285 -3.21 -0.10 -59.50
N HIS A 286 -3.69 -0.56 -60.61
CA HIS A 286 -2.94 -0.73 -61.84
C HIS A 286 -3.30 0.45 -62.75
N GLY A 287 -2.30 1.06 -63.38
CA GLY A 287 -2.47 1.45 -64.78
C GLY A 287 -2.36 2.93 -65.13
N ASN A 288 -1.41 3.15 -66.02
CA ASN A 288 -1.28 4.22 -67.06
C ASN A 288 -0.73 5.56 -66.58
N GLY A 289 0.46 6.00 -66.96
CA GLY A 289 1.03 6.00 -68.33
C GLY A 289 1.01 7.40 -68.87
N ARG A 290 2.15 8.02 -69.04
CA ARG A 290 2.60 8.89 -70.09
C ARG A 290 3.45 10.10 -69.71
N ALA A 291 4.60 10.05 -70.23
CA ALA A 291 5.66 10.99 -70.47
C ALA A 291 5.26 12.44 -70.83
N LEU A 292 6.20 13.34 -70.58
CA LEU A 292 6.78 14.41 -71.32
C LEU A 292 7.27 15.51 -70.35
N ALA A 293 8.60 15.69 -70.16
CA ALA A 293 9.53 16.43 -70.98
C ALA A 293 9.61 17.95 -70.63
N HIS A 294 10.84 18.38 -70.33
CA HIS A 294 11.41 19.74 -70.44
C HIS A 294 10.82 20.87 -69.58
N SER A 295 11.60 21.75 -68.95
CA SER A 295 12.88 22.40 -69.28
C SER A 295 13.28 23.30 -68.07
N LYS A 296 14.60 23.41 -67.89
CA LYS A 296 15.41 24.59 -67.65
C LYS A 296 14.95 25.82 -66.85
N GLY A 297 15.90 26.24 -66.01
CA GLY A 297 16.26 27.63 -65.72
C GLY A 297 15.92 27.95 -64.23
N GLY A 298 16.78 28.28 -63.36
CA GLY A 298 17.87 29.26 -63.50
C GLY A 298 17.55 30.45 -62.64
N ALA A 299 18.23 30.59 -61.62
CA ALA A 299 18.76 31.72 -60.88
C ALA A 299 18.79 31.44 -59.38
#